data_386b522aac77ed2f89c68b28b6e0ef08
#
_entry.id   386b522aac77ed2f89c68b28b6e0ef08
#
_cell.length_a   1.000
_cell.length_b   1.000
_cell.length_c   1.000
_cell.angle_alpha   90.00
_cell.angle_beta   90.00
_cell.angle_gamma   90.00
#
_symmetry.space_group_name_H-M   'P 1'
#
loop_
_entity.id
_entity.type
_entity.pdbx_description
1 polymer ?
#
loop_
_entity_poly.entity_id
_entity_poly.type
_entity_poly.pdbx_seq_one_letter_code
_entity_poly.pdbx_strand_id
1 'polypeptide(L)'
;MRKIEICCTSATDVQEAFYGGAIRVELCSAISCGGVTPSCGLISEAVKTSMSLAEEQGSSDRIRVNVLIRPREGNFCYNASEVRTMLSDIVNCREMGVDGVVIGALTPDGDIDMEICERLVEAAEGMSVTFHRAFDLCRNPQQALEQIISLGCDRLLTSGQKPKALEGSELISRLVRQAGDRIIVMPGSGINPHNIAEIERITGAEEFHSTARGAVPDVSGRIVPELGFDEPAVILPLDPDAEKADSESGQCGKRYVLRTTRNVVKLLV
;
A
#
# COMPACT_ATOMS: atom_id res chain seq x y z
N MET A 1 18.67 8.66 -2.50
CA MET A 1 17.25 9.00 -2.34
C MET A 1 16.48 7.69 -2.36
N ARG A 2 15.68 7.41 -1.35
CA ARG A 2 14.89 6.18 -1.23
C ARG A 2 13.76 6.19 -2.24
N LYS A 3 13.41 5.05 -2.77
CA LYS A 3 12.24 4.88 -3.63
C LYS A 3 11.04 4.49 -2.78
N ILE A 4 10.04 5.36 -2.69
CA ILE A 4 8.89 5.18 -1.80
C ILE A 4 7.63 4.92 -2.62
N GLU A 5 6.92 3.85 -2.22
CA GLU A 5 5.55 3.56 -2.63
C GLU A 5 4.59 3.90 -1.49
N ILE A 6 3.50 4.62 -1.80
CA ILE A 6 2.50 5.01 -0.81
C ILE A 6 1.19 4.28 -1.06
N CYS A 7 0.68 3.62 -0.02
CA CYS A 7 -0.67 3.05 -0.04
C CYS A 7 -1.72 4.16 0.06
N CYS A 8 -2.54 4.29 -0.99
CA CYS A 8 -3.52 5.36 -1.18
C CYS A 8 -4.94 4.80 -1.25
N THR A 9 -5.90 5.56 -0.74
CA THR A 9 -7.33 5.21 -0.76
C THR A 9 -8.20 6.25 -1.46
N SER A 10 -7.58 7.32 -1.97
CA SER A 10 -8.25 8.41 -2.68
C SER A 10 -7.32 9.06 -3.70
N ALA A 11 -7.88 9.80 -4.67
CA ALA A 11 -7.11 10.63 -5.59
C ALA A 11 -6.34 11.76 -4.87
N THR A 12 -6.88 12.28 -3.77
CA THR A 12 -6.18 13.25 -2.91
C THR A 12 -4.92 12.63 -2.31
N ASP A 13 -4.96 11.37 -1.86
CA ASP A 13 -3.76 10.67 -1.38
C ASP A 13 -2.70 10.57 -2.48
N VAL A 14 -3.09 10.34 -3.75
CA VAL A 14 -2.18 10.32 -4.90
C VAL A 14 -1.49 11.66 -5.08
N GLN A 15 -2.23 12.79 -4.97
CA GLN A 15 -1.65 14.13 -5.02
C GLN A 15 -0.65 14.37 -3.89
N GLU A 16 -1.02 14.00 -2.66
CA GLU A 16 -0.14 14.16 -1.49
C GLU A 16 1.13 13.31 -1.62
N ALA A 17 1.01 12.08 -2.12
CA ALA A 17 2.14 11.20 -2.39
C ALA A 17 3.08 11.81 -3.47
N PHE A 18 2.53 12.32 -4.56
CA PHE A 18 3.28 12.97 -5.64
C PHE A 18 4.06 14.20 -5.13
N TYR A 19 3.38 15.14 -4.48
CA TYR A 19 4.04 16.34 -3.93
C TYR A 19 5.00 16.03 -2.78
N GLY A 20 4.87 14.86 -2.16
CA GLY A 20 5.81 14.33 -1.17
C GLY A 20 7.07 13.73 -1.77
N GLY A 21 7.09 13.43 -3.07
CA GLY A 21 8.23 12.85 -3.79
C GLY A 21 8.18 11.31 -3.88
N ALA A 22 7.04 10.69 -3.63
CA ALA A 22 6.86 9.26 -3.88
C ALA A 22 6.96 8.95 -5.38
N ILE A 23 7.52 7.80 -5.72
CA ILE A 23 7.65 7.37 -7.13
C ILE A 23 6.45 6.56 -7.62
N ARG A 24 5.68 5.99 -6.67
CA ARG A 24 4.59 5.07 -6.95
C ARG A 24 3.54 5.11 -5.84
N VAL A 25 2.32 4.80 -6.19
CA VAL A 25 1.25 4.52 -5.23
C VAL A 25 0.72 3.10 -5.42
N GLU A 26 0.29 2.46 -4.33
CA GLU A 26 -0.58 1.30 -4.33
C GLU A 26 -2.00 1.78 -4.01
N LEU A 27 -2.89 1.74 -5.00
CA LEU A 27 -4.27 2.15 -4.82
C LEU A 27 -5.12 0.99 -4.31
N CYS A 28 -5.80 1.20 -3.20
CA CYS A 28 -6.70 0.21 -2.60
C CYS A 28 -7.95 0.86 -2.02
N SER A 29 -8.89 0.05 -1.58
CA SER A 29 -10.02 0.45 -0.73
C SER A 29 -9.98 -0.34 0.57
N ALA A 30 -10.77 0.05 1.58
CA ALA A 30 -10.95 -0.70 2.83
C ALA A 30 -9.62 -1.09 3.53
N ILE A 31 -8.73 -0.13 3.73
CA ILE A 31 -7.40 -0.36 4.31
C ILE A 31 -7.46 -0.95 5.73
N SER A 32 -8.56 -0.76 6.46
CA SER A 32 -8.80 -1.32 7.80
C SER A 32 -8.82 -2.85 7.82
N CYS A 33 -9.19 -3.49 6.69
CA CYS A 33 -9.15 -4.94 6.53
C CYS A 33 -7.92 -5.42 5.72
N GLY A 34 -6.91 -4.56 5.55
CA GLY A 34 -5.69 -4.86 4.81
C GLY A 34 -5.76 -4.55 3.31
N GLY A 35 -6.80 -3.84 2.87
CA GLY A 35 -7.02 -3.44 1.48
C GLY A 35 -7.78 -4.48 0.65
N VAL A 36 -8.61 -3.98 -0.27
CA VAL A 36 -9.28 -4.74 -1.34
C VAL A 36 -9.19 -3.95 -2.64
N THR A 37 -9.53 -4.58 -3.77
CA THR A 37 -9.59 -3.92 -5.08
C THR A 37 -10.45 -2.66 -5.01
N PRO A 38 -9.95 -1.49 -5.45
CA PRO A 38 -10.73 -0.25 -5.48
C PRO A 38 -11.76 -0.28 -6.60
N SER A 39 -12.76 0.60 -6.52
CA SER A 39 -13.75 0.75 -7.59
C SER A 39 -13.10 1.28 -8.89
N CYS A 40 -13.70 0.93 -10.05
CA CYS A 40 -13.27 1.46 -11.35
C CYS A 40 -13.26 3.00 -11.37
N GLY A 41 -14.21 3.65 -10.68
CA GLY A 41 -14.26 5.11 -10.55
C GLY A 41 -13.03 5.68 -9.84
N LEU A 42 -12.61 5.06 -8.73
CA LEU A 42 -11.42 5.48 -8.00
C LEU A 42 -10.14 5.23 -8.84
N ILE A 43 -10.05 4.09 -9.53
CA ILE A 43 -8.91 3.79 -10.42
C ILE A 43 -8.80 4.85 -11.53
N SER A 44 -9.89 5.12 -12.23
CA SER A 44 -9.93 6.12 -13.31
C SER A 44 -9.50 7.50 -12.81
N GLU A 45 -9.99 7.92 -11.64
CA GLU A 45 -9.65 9.22 -11.06
C GLU A 45 -8.19 9.31 -10.62
N ALA A 46 -7.64 8.25 -10.03
CA ALA A 46 -6.24 8.18 -9.64
C ALA A 46 -5.29 8.27 -10.85
N VAL A 47 -5.59 7.55 -11.94
CA VAL A 47 -4.80 7.60 -13.19
C VAL A 47 -4.85 9.00 -13.81
N LYS A 48 -6.04 9.61 -13.92
CA LYS A 48 -6.19 11.00 -14.42
C LYS A 48 -5.41 12.00 -13.56
N THR A 49 -5.52 11.87 -12.24
CA THR A 49 -4.77 12.71 -11.30
C THR A 49 -3.27 12.60 -11.53
N SER A 50 -2.75 11.37 -11.65
CA SER A 50 -1.33 11.13 -11.94
C SER A 50 -0.87 11.80 -13.24
N MET A 51 -1.67 11.74 -14.31
CA MET A 51 -1.39 12.38 -15.60
C MET A 51 -1.40 13.92 -15.49
N SER A 52 -2.46 14.50 -14.90
CA SER A 52 -2.59 15.94 -14.75
C SER A 52 -1.45 16.55 -13.93
N LEU A 53 -1.02 15.87 -12.86
CA LEU A 53 0.10 16.34 -12.03
C LEU A 53 1.43 16.38 -12.79
N ALA A 54 1.69 15.43 -13.69
CA ALA A 54 2.87 15.45 -14.55
C ALA A 54 2.81 16.59 -15.56
N GLU A 55 1.64 16.79 -16.20
CA GLU A 55 1.43 17.90 -17.15
C GLU A 55 1.61 19.27 -16.47
N GLU A 56 1.07 19.48 -15.28
CA GLU A 56 1.24 20.71 -14.49
C GLU A 56 2.71 21.04 -14.21
N GLN A 57 3.57 20.02 -14.03
CA GLN A 57 5.01 20.20 -13.84
C GLN A 57 5.82 20.23 -15.12
N GLY A 58 5.19 20.07 -16.27
CA GLY A 58 5.89 19.97 -17.56
C GLY A 58 6.82 18.77 -17.64
N SER A 59 6.52 17.70 -16.91
CA SER A 59 7.31 16.48 -16.83
C SER A 59 6.64 15.35 -17.61
N SER A 60 7.46 14.50 -18.23
CA SER A 60 6.99 13.21 -18.75
C SER A 60 6.87 12.16 -17.65
N ASP A 61 7.52 12.38 -16.49
CA ASP A 61 7.56 11.44 -15.40
C ASP A 61 6.38 11.69 -14.46
N ARG A 62 5.41 10.77 -14.48
CA ARG A 62 4.27 10.78 -13.57
C ARG A 62 4.48 9.81 -12.41
N ILE A 63 3.79 10.04 -11.31
CA ILE A 63 3.72 9.03 -10.24
C ILE A 63 3.01 7.79 -10.77
N ARG A 64 3.62 6.62 -10.61
CA ARG A 64 3.05 5.36 -11.10
C ARG A 64 1.89 4.92 -10.21
N VAL A 65 0.83 4.40 -10.83
CA VAL A 65 -0.35 3.89 -10.13
C VAL A 65 -0.39 2.37 -10.26
N ASN A 66 -0.11 1.67 -9.17
CA ASN A 66 -0.35 0.25 -9.04
C ASN A 66 -1.67 0.01 -8.31
N VAL A 67 -2.43 -1.03 -8.69
CA VAL A 67 -3.75 -1.32 -8.13
C VAL A 67 -3.73 -2.66 -7.41
N LEU A 68 -4.20 -2.68 -6.17
CA LEU A 68 -4.39 -3.91 -5.41
C LEU A 68 -5.52 -4.74 -6.01
N ILE A 69 -5.23 -5.99 -6.36
CA ILE A 69 -6.19 -6.98 -6.86
C ILE A 69 -6.48 -8.00 -5.77
N ARG A 70 -7.49 -7.73 -4.98
CA ARG A 70 -7.94 -8.57 -3.86
C ARG A 70 -9.45 -8.46 -3.72
N PRO A 71 -10.21 -9.50 -4.10
CA PRO A 71 -11.66 -9.41 -4.27
C PRO A 71 -12.41 -9.32 -2.94
N ARG A 72 -11.80 -9.71 -1.83
CA ARG A 72 -12.38 -9.69 -0.48
C ARG A 72 -11.32 -9.64 0.62
N GLU A 73 -11.73 -9.34 1.80
CA GLU A 73 -10.95 -9.50 3.04
C GLU A 73 -10.72 -10.98 3.42
N GLY A 74 -9.94 -11.23 4.46
CA GLY A 74 -9.63 -12.54 5.00
C GLY A 74 -8.41 -13.18 4.33
N ASN A 75 -8.45 -14.51 4.15
CA ASN A 75 -7.35 -15.30 3.61
C ASN A 75 -7.09 -15.05 2.11
N PHE A 76 -6.02 -15.65 1.60
CA PHE A 76 -5.59 -15.53 0.20
C PHE A 76 -5.79 -16.82 -0.61
N CYS A 77 -6.66 -17.72 -0.13
CA CYS A 77 -7.07 -18.93 -0.87
C CYS A 77 -8.37 -18.62 -1.60
N TYR A 78 -8.33 -18.54 -2.92
CA TYR A 78 -9.45 -18.07 -3.73
C TYR A 78 -10.17 -19.21 -4.44
N ASN A 79 -11.49 -19.12 -4.50
CA ASN A 79 -12.29 -20.02 -5.30
C ASN A 79 -12.36 -19.54 -6.78
N ALA A 80 -12.89 -20.40 -7.66
CA ALA A 80 -12.93 -20.11 -9.09
C ALA A 80 -13.70 -18.83 -9.45
N SER A 81 -14.71 -18.42 -8.68
CA SER A 81 -15.45 -17.18 -8.92
C SER A 81 -14.61 -15.95 -8.53
N GLU A 82 -13.92 -16.01 -7.40
CA GLU A 82 -13.01 -14.96 -6.94
C GLU A 82 -11.85 -14.77 -7.92
N VAL A 83 -11.26 -15.85 -8.44
CA VAL A 83 -10.22 -15.79 -9.47
C VAL A 83 -10.74 -15.12 -10.76
N ARG A 84 -11.96 -15.45 -11.21
CA ARG A 84 -12.54 -14.75 -12.39
C ARG A 84 -12.74 -13.26 -12.13
N THR A 85 -13.14 -12.87 -10.92
CA THR A 85 -13.22 -11.45 -10.53
C THR A 85 -11.86 -10.78 -10.62
N MET A 86 -10.83 -11.39 -10.03
CA MET A 86 -9.45 -10.86 -10.07
C MET A 86 -8.94 -10.68 -11.50
N LEU A 87 -9.16 -11.67 -12.38
CA LEU A 87 -8.79 -11.58 -13.80
C LEU A 87 -9.52 -10.44 -14.52
N SER A 88 -10.83 -10.27 -14.26
CA SER A 88 -11.60 -9.16 -14.83
C SER A 88 -11.10 -7.80 -14.32
N ASP A 89 -10.77 -7.70 -13.04
CA ASP A 89 -10.22 -6.46 -12.43
C ASP A 89 -8.86 -6.10 -13.07
N ILE A 90 -7.98 -7.08 -13.32
CA ILE A 90 -6.69 -6.88 -14.01
C ILE A 90 -6.89 -6.35 -15.44
N VAL A 91 -7.81 -6.95 -16.20
CA VAL A 91 -8.13 -6.50 -17.57
C VAL A 91 -8.64 -5.06 -17.55
N ASN A 92 -9.56 -4.74 -16.63
CA ASN A 92 -10.06 -3.37 -16.45
C ASN A 92 -8.93 -2.38 -16.09
N CYS A 93 -8.03 -2.76 -15.20
CA CYS A 93 -6.86 -1.93 -14.84
C CYS A 93 -5.99 -1.62 -16.06
N ARG A 94 -5.71 -2.63 -16.90
CA ARG A 94 -4.93 -2.45 -18.14
C ARG A 94 -5.63 -1.49 -19.12
N GLU A 95 -6.93 -1.65 -19.33
CA GLU A 95 -7.72 -0.76 -20.20
C GLU A 95 -7.78 0.68 -19.68
N MET A 96 -7.71 0.88 -18.38
CA MET A 96 -7.66 2.20 -17.76
C MET A 96 -6.26 2.85 -17.76
N GLY A 97 -5.22 2.16 -18.24
CA GLY A 97 -3.85 2.69 -18.28
C GLY A 97 -3.13 2.70 -16.93
N VAL A 98 -3.45 1.75 -16.06
CA VAL A 98 -2.77 1.50 -14.78
C VAL A 98 -1.34 1.00 -15.06
N ASP A 99 -0.36 1.41 -14.26
CA ASP A 99 1.06 1.05 -14.47
C ASP A 99 1.41 -0.34 -13.96
N GLY A 100 0.66 -0.83 -12.97
CA GLY A 100 0.93 -2.11 -12.36
C GLY A 100 -0.22 -2.65 -11.53
N VAL A 101 -0.12 -3.92 -11.18
CA VAL A 101 -1.07 -4.60 -10.29
C VAL A 101 -0.34 -5.26 -9.13
N VAL A 102 -1.04 -5.38 -8.01
CA VAL A 102 -0.53 -5.99 -6.78
C VAL A 102 -1.38 -7.21 -6.48
N ILE A 103 -0.79 -8.40 -6.59
CA ILE A 103 -1.49 -9.69 -6.57
C ILE A 103 -0.89 -10.64 -5.52
N GLY A 104 -1.53 -11.77 -5.30
CA GLY A 104 -1.00 -12.89 -4.53
C GLY A 104 -2.10 -13.87 -4.15
N ALA A 105 -1.81 -15.16 -4.31
CA ALA A 105 -2.69 -16.24 -3.91
C ALA A 105 -1.89 -17.35 -3.22
N LEU A 106 -2.51 -18.00 -2.24
CA LEU A 106 -1.94 -19.10 -1.49
C LEU A 106 -2.84 -20.34 -1.59
N THR A 107 -2.22 -21.51 -1.51
CA THR A 107 -2.93 -22.76 -1.26
C THR A 107 -3.38 -22.85 0.21
N PRO A 108 -4.32 -23.75 0.56
CA PRO A 108 -4.69 -24.00 1.95
C PRO A 108 -3.51 -24.39 2.85
N ASP A 109 -2.45 -24.98 2.29
CA ASP A 109 -1.25 -25.41 3.01
C ASP A 109 -0.24 -24.26 3.23
N GLY A 110 -0.53 -23.06 2.70
CA GLY A 110 0.34 -21.89 2.82
C GLY A 110 1.50 -21.89 1.82
N ASP A 111 1.39 -22.55 0.70
CA ASP A 111 2.30 -22.39 -0.45
C ASP A 111 1.78 -21.35 -1.41
N ILE A 112 2.64 -20.81 -2.28
CA ILE A 112 2.20 -19.99 -3.40
C ILE A 112 1.32 -20.83 -4.31
N ASP A 113 0.10 -20.37 -4.59
CA ASP A 113 -0.78 -20.99 -5.59
C ASP A 113 -0.29 -20.60 -7.00
N MET A 114 0.62 -21.42 -7.52
CA MET A 114 1.29 -21.16 -8.79
C MET A 114 0.28 -21.11 -9.95
N GLU A 115 -0.71 -22.01 -9.97
CA GLU A 115 -1.72 -22.04 -11.05
C GLU A 115 -2.52 -20.74 -11.12
N ILE A 116 -3.00 -20.25 -9.97
CA ILE A 116 -3.73 -18.98 -9.91
C ILE A 116 -2.79 -17.82 -10.24
N CYS A 117 -1.59 -17.78 -9.63
CA CYS A 117 -0.67 -16.65 -9.81
C CYS A 117 -0.18 -16.54 -11.26
N GLU A 118 0.12 -17.63 -11.95
CA GLU A 118 0.49 -17.63 -13.38
C GLU A 118 -0.59 -16.95 -14.22
N ARG A 119 -1.85 -17.32 -14.02
CA ARG A 119 -2.99 -16.73 -14.74
C ARG A 119 -3.15 -15.23 -14.47
N LEU A 120 -2.90 -14.80 -13.21
CA LEU A 120 -2.98 -13.37 -12.85
C LEU A 120 -1.82 -12.58 -13.49
N VAL A 121 -0.61 -13.13 -13.52
CA VAL A 121 0.54 -12.52 -14.18
C VAL A 121 0.35 -12.44 -15.69
N GLU A 122 -0.15 -13.49 -16.32
CA GLU A 122 -0.49 -13.49 -17.76
C GLU A 122 -1.53 -12.40 -18.09
N ALA A 123 -2.58 -12.26 -17.27
CA ALA A 123 -3.59 -11.21 -17.46
C ALA A 123 -3.02 -9.80 -17.32
N ALA A 124 -1.95 -9.64 -16.52
CA ALA A 124 -1.26 -8.39 -16.27
C ALA A 124 -0.21 -8.03 -17.34
N GLU A 125 -0.17 -8.74 -18.46
CA GLU A 125 0.80 -8.50 -19.54
C GLU A 125 0.93 -7.01 -19.90
N GLY A 126 2.17 -6.50 -19.89
CA GLY A 126 2.50 -5.10 -20.14
C GLY A 126 2.42 -4.18 -18.91
N MET A 127 1.93 -4.67 -17.77
CA MET A 127 1.92 -3.96 -16.49
C MET A 127 2.97 -4.52 -15.54
N SER A 128 3.44 -3.68 -14.60
CA SER A 128 4.30 -4.15 -13.50
C SER A 128 3.50 -5.01 -12.52
N VAL A 129 4.13 -6.08 -12.01
CA VAL A 129 3.49 -6.98 -11.05
C VAL A 129 4.23 -6.99 -9.72
N THR A 130 3.51 -6.69 -8.64
CA THR A 130 4.00 -6.83 -7.27
C THR A 130 3.28 -7.98 -6.58
N PHE A 131 4.00 -8.91 -5.97
CA PHE A 131 3.42 -9.90 -5.08
C PHE A 131 3.24 -9.29 -3.69
N HIS A 132 2.02 -9.30 -3.16
CA HIS A 132 1.68 -8.63 -1.92
C HIS A 132 1.95 -9.46 -0.66
N ARG A 133 1.54 -8.95 0.50
CA ARG A 133 1.77 -9.53 1.82
C ARG A 133 1.10 -10.89 2.09
N ALA A 134 0.42 -11.54 1.13
CA ALA A 134 0.12 -12.96 1.22
C ALA A 134 1.38 -13.78 1.47
N PHE A 135 2.53 -13.33 0.97
CA PHE A 135 3.84 -13.89 1.26
C PHE A 135 4.14 -14.03 2.76
N ASP A 136 3.67 -13.09 3.58
CA ASP A 136 3.91 -13.12 5.02
C ASP A 136 3.22 -14.30 5.73
N LEU A 137 2.30 -14.99 5.05
CA LEU A 137 1.60 -16.19 5.53
C LEU A 137 2.15 -17.49 4.91
N CYS A 138 3.13 -17.42 3.99
CA CYS A 138 3.67 -18.62 3.39
C CYS A 138 4.49 -19.44 4.40
N ARG A 139 4.44 -20.79 4.27
CA ARG A 139 5.15 -21.68 5.18
C ARG A 139 6.67 -21.72 4.96
N ASN A 140 7.13 -21.50 3.72
CA ASN A 140 8.55 -21.53 3.35
C ASN A 140 8.91 -20.27 2.54
N PRO A 141 9.38 -19.19 3.18
CA PRO A 141 9.63 -17.92 2.51
C PRO A 141 10.76 -17.97 1.49
N GLN A 142 11.78 -18.82 1.66
CA GLN A 142 12.87 -18.95 0.71
C GLN A 142 12.39 -19.60 -0.60
N GLN A 143 11.59 -20.66 -0.50
CA GLN A 143 11.00 -21.33 -1.67
C GLN A 143 9.95 -20.41 -2.34
N ALA A 144 9.12 -19.75 -1.56
CA ALA A 144 8.11 -18.80 -2.05
C ALA A 144 8.75 -17.65 -2.85
N LEU A 145 9.90 -17.13 -2.41
CA LEU A 145 10.64 -16.11 -3.16
C LEU A 145 11.05 -16.63 -4.55
N GLU A 146 11.62 -17.85 -4.65
CA GLU A 146 12.01 -18.43 -5.95
C GLU A 146 10.79 -18.65 -6.87
N GLN A 147 9.66 -19.09 -6.31
CA GLN A 147 8.41 -19.23 -7.04
C GLN A 147 7.91 -17.88 -7.58
N ILE A 148 7.93 -16.82 -6.77
CA ILE A 148 7.51 -15.47 -7.17
C ILE A 148 8.45 -14.90 -8.25
N ILE A 149 9.76 -15.18 -8.15
CA ILE A 149 10.73 -14.83 -9.20
C ILE A 149 10.41 -15.57 -10.50
N SER A 150 10.12 -16.88 -10.42
CA SER A 150 9.79 -17.69 -11.60
C SER A 150 8.49 -17.26 -12.29
N LEU A 151 7.53 -16.68 -11.54
CA LEU A 151 6.32 -16.06 -12.07
C LEU A 151 6.59 -14.78 -12.87
N GLY A 152 7.78 -14.18 -12.75
CA GLY A 152 8.10 -12.93 -13.41
C GLY A 152 7.57 -11.67 -12.69
N CYS A 153 7.32 -11.74 -11.39
CA CYS A 153 6.97 -10.56 -10.61
C CYS A 153 8.17 -9.60 -10.51
N ASP A 154 7.91 -8.29 -10.60
CA ASP A 154 8.94 -7.25 -10.44
C ASP A 154 9.29 -6.98 -8.99
N ARG A 155 8.32 -7.18 -8.07
CA ARG A 155 8.45 -6.83 -6.64
C ARG A 155 7.79 -7.85 -5.73
N LEU A 156 8.36 -7.95 -4.55
CA LEU A 156 7.78 -8.66 -3.41
C LEU A 156 7.59 -7.68 -2.26
N LEU A 157 6.35 -7.43 -1.86
CA LEU A 157 6.00 -6.65 -0.67
C LEU A 157 5.89 -7.58 0.55
N THR A 158 6.68 -7.33 1.58
CA THR A 158 6.71 -8.19 2.79
C THR A 158 7.01 -7.40 4.06
N SER A 159 6.52 -7.88 5.19
CA SER A 159 6.96 -7.47 6.54
C SER A 159 7.91 -8.48 7.19
N GLY A 160 8.40 -9.47 6.42
CA GLY A 160 9.28 -10.52 6.94
C GLY A 160 8.56 -11.50 7.87
N GLN A 161 7.29 -11.81 7.58
CA GLN A 161 6.44 -12.71 8.37
C GLN A 161 6.25 -12.24 9.83
N LYS A 162 6.32 -10.93 10.05
CA LYS A 162 6.08 -10.29 11.35
C LYS A 162 4.99 -9.22 11.22
N PRO A 163 4.39 -8.78 12.34
CA PRO A 163 3.41 -7.70 12.30
C PRO A 163 3.94 -6.42 11.65
N LYS A 164 5.23 -6.10 11.85
CA LYS A 164 5.90 -4.91 11.30
C LYS A 164 7.24 -5.25 10.65
N ALA A 165 7.60 -4.51 9.60
CA ALA A 165 8.82 -4.73 8.83
C ALA A 165 10.11 -4.64 9.68
N LEU A 166 10.16 -3.75 10.69
CA LEU A 166 11.32 -3.67 11.57
C LEU A 166 11.54 -4.97 12.36
N GLU A 167 10.46 -5.58 12.85
CA GLU A 167 10.50 -6.85 13.56
C GLU A 167 10.91 -8.03 12.65
N GLY A 168 10.56 -7.95 11.35
CA GLY A 168 10.89 -8.94 10.33
C GLY A 168 12.17 -8.65 9.56
N SER A 169 12.92 -7.62 9.92
CA SER A 169 14.07 -7.12 9.14
C SER A 169 15.17 -8.16 8.91
N GLU A 170 15.36 -9.13 9.82
CA GLU A 170 16.31 -10.22 9.65
C GLU A 170 15.91 -11.14 8.48
N LEU A 171 14.63 -11.54 8.39
CA LEU A 171 14.15 -12.34 7.26
C LEU A 171 14.21 -11.53 5.97
N ILE A 172 13.76 -10.26 5.99
CA ILE A 172 13.81 -9.36 4.82
C ILE A 172 15.26 -9.25 4.32
N SER A 173 16.24 -9.07 5.19
CA SER A 173 17.66 -9.01 4.80
C SER A 173 18.14 -10.29 4.11
N ARG A 174 17.69 -11.47 4.57
CA ARG A 174 17.99 -12.74 3.89
C ARG A 174 17.34 -12.82 2.51
N LEU A 175 16.08 -12.39 2.40
CA LEU A 175 15.34 -12.37 1.12
C LEU A 175 15.97 -11.40 0.13
N VAL A 176 16.40 -10.20 0.55
CA VAL A 176 17.11 -9.23 -0.30
C VAL A 176 18.39 -9.85 -0.87
N ARG A 177 19.21 -10.52 -0.02
CA ARG A 177 20.43 -11.19 -0.49
C ARG A 177 20.14 -12.37 -1.42
N GLN A 178 19.10 -13.16 -1.14
CA GLN A 178 18.70 -14.28 -1.99
C GLN A 178 18.14 -13.80 -3.34
N ALA A 179 17.37 -12.74 -3.33
CA ALA A 179 16.80 -12.13 -4.54
C ALA A 179 17.88 -11.63 -5.50
N GLY A 180 18.94 -10.99 -4.98
CA GLY A 180 19.89 -10.27 -5.83
C GLY A 180 19.16 -9.25 -6.70
N ASP A 181 19.51 -9.21 -7.98
CA ASP A 181 18.92 -8.31 -8.97
C ASP A 181 17.68 -8.92 -9.67
N ARG A 182 17.21 -10.11 -9.24
CA ARG A 182 16.14 -10.84 -9.95
C ARG A 182 14.73 -10.32 -9.63
N ILE A 183 14.54 -9.72 -8.46
CA ILE A 183 13.28 -9.13 -7.99
C ILE A 183 13.57 -8.11 -6.89
N ILE A 184 12.78 -7.05 -6.83
CA ILE A 184 12.87 -6.05 -5.76
C ILE A 184 12.12 -6.55 -4.52
N VAL A 185 12.83 -6.75 -3.41
CA VAL A 185 12.20 -7.03 -2.11
C VAL A 185 11.91 -5.70 -1.42
N MET A 186 10.64 -5.38 -1.26
CA MET A 186 10.14 -4.10 -0.74
C MET A 186 9.55 -4.29 0.67
N PRO A 187 10.23 -3.83 1.74
CA PRO A 187 9.67 -3.85 3.08
C PRO A 187 8.39 -3.01 3.19
N GLY A 188 7.38 -3.52 3.89
CA GLY A 188 6.14 -2.81 4.20
C GLY A 188 5.55 -3.21 5.53
N SER A 189 4.57 -2.47 6.00
CA SER A 189 3.94 -2.53 7.32
C SER A 189 4.74 -1.83 8.43
N GLY A 190 4.14 -0.77 8.95
CA GLY A 190 4.67 0.00 10.07
C GLY A 190 5.89 0.86 9.74
N ILE A 191 6.22 1.05 8.45
CA ILE A 191 7.31 1.95 8.02
C ILE A 191 6.86 3.41 8.20
N ASN A 192 7.73 4.18 8.86
CA ASN A 192 7.52 5.58 9.16
C ASN A 192 8.87 6.33 9.22
N PRO A 193 8.88 7.68 9.29
CA PRO A 193 10.13 8.47 9.28
C PRO A 193 11.12 8.13 10.40
N HIS A 194 10.67 7.55 11.52
CA HIS A 194 11.53 7.25 12.66
C HIS A 194 12.26 5.90 12.52
N ASN A 195 11.78 4.99 11.66
CA ASN A 195 12.35 3.65 11.56
C ASN A 195 12.87 3.27 10.17
N ILE A 196 12.54 4.03 9.12
CA ILE A 196 12.91 3.68 7.74
C ILE A 196 14.44 3.58 7.54
N ALA A 197 15.21 4.50 8.14
CA ALA A 197 16.67 4.47 8.03
C ALA A 197 17.29 3.24 8.70
N GLU A 198 16.72 2.78 9.79
CA GLU A 198 17.15 1.56 10.46
C GLU A 198 16.80 0.31 9.64
N ILE A 199 15.58 0.25 9.09
CA ILE A 199 15.15 -0.86 8.22
C ILE A 199 16.05 -0.93 6.99
N GLU A 200 16.34 0.19 6.32
CA GLU A 200 17.27 0.27 5.18
C GLU A 200 18.65 -0.28 5.54
N ARG A 201 19.22 0.18 6.64
CA ARG A 201 20.55 -0.27 7.11
C ARG A 201 20.61 -1.78 7.38
N ILE A 202 19.55 -2.36 7.98
CA ILE A 202 19.52 -3.79 8.33
C ILE A 202 19.23 -4.66 7.11
N THR A 203 18.29 -4.24 6.27
CA THR A 203 17.78 -5.07 5.19
C THR A 203 18.54 -4.94 3.90
N GLY A 204 19.14 -3.76 3.63
CA GLY A 204 19.71 -3.41 2.34
C GLY A 204 18.66 -3.18 1.24
N ALA A 205 17.39 -3.04 1.59
CA ALA A 205 16.31 -2.76 0.63
C ALA A 205 16.44 -1.34 0.07
N GLU A 206 16.03 -1.15 -1.19
CA GLU A 206 16.07 0.13 -1.90
C GLU A 206 14.69 0.78 -2.09
N GLU A 207 13.63 -0.03 -2.11
CA GLU A 207 12.24 0.43 -2.21
C GLU A 207 11.50 0.12 -0.92
N PHE A 208 10.58 1.00 -0.51
CA PHE A 208 9.84 0.89 0.75
C PHE A 208 8.37 1.23 0.55
N HIS A 209 7.50 0.51 1.23
CA HIS A 209 6.05 0.73 1.20
C HIS A 209 5.55 1.30 2.53
N SER A 210 4.81 2.40 2.47
CA SER A 210 4.23 3.06 3.64
C SER A 210 2.85 3.63 3.34
N THR A 211 2.06 3.88 4.38
CA THR A 211 0.81 4.66 4.26
C THR A 211 1.03 6.16 4.41
N ALA A 212 2.19 6.57 4.92
CA ALA A 212 2.57 7.98 5.18
C ALA A 212 1.46 8.81 5.85
N ARG A 213 0.71 8.21 6.78
CA ARG A 213 -0.44 8.85 7.41
C ARG A 213 -0.02 9.85 8.47
N GLY A 214 -0.62 11.05 8.38
CA GLY A 214 -0.59 12.08 9.39
C GLY A 214 -2.00 12.41 9.88
N ALA A 215 -2.10 13.04 11.03
CA ALA A 215 -3.35 13.52 11.58
C ALA A 215 -3.82 14.77 10.83
N VAL A 216 -5.04 14.75 10.30
CA VAL A 216 -5.70 15.90 9.69
C VAL A 216 -7.02 16.17 10.41
N PRO A 217 -7.46 17.46 10.51
CA PRO A 217 -8.73 17.78 11.17
C PRO A 217 -9.89 16.99 10.55
N ASP A 218 -10.73 16.39 11.40
CA ASP A 218 -11.98 15.79 10.96
C ASP A 218 -12.99 16.89 10.68
N VAL A 219 -13.55 16.89 9.47
CA VAL A 219 -14.56 17.84 9.04
C VAL A 219 -16.01 17.35 9.26
N SER A 220 -16.16 16.16 9.85
CA SER A 220 -17.48 15.58 10.11
C SER A 220 -18.23 16.40 11.16
N GLY A 221 -19.34 17.00 10.76
CA GLY A 221 -20.19 17.80 11.65
C GLY A 221 -21.10 17.00 12.57
N ARG A 222 -21.27 15.69 12.30
CA ARG A 222 -22.11 14.79 13.11
C ARG A 222 -21.49 13.40 13.17
N ILE A 223 -21.27 12.93 14.38
CA ILE A 223 -20.69 11.63 14.69
C ILE A 223 -21.68 10.88 15.55
N VAL A 224 -22.00 9.65 15.16
CA VAL A 224 -22.89 8.74 15.90
C VAL A 224 -22.18 7.39 16.00
N PRO A 225 -21.29 7.21 17.01
CA PRO A 225 -20.42 6.03 17.13
C PRO A 225 -21.17 4.70 17.13
N GLU A 226 -22.40 4.70 17.65
CA GLU A 226 -23.25 3.51 17.74
C GLU A 226 -23.67 2.94 16.38
N LEU A 227 -23.57 3.76 15.32
CA LEU A 227 -23.87 3.31 13.95
C LEU A 227 -22.67 2.64 13.25
N GLY A 228 -21.46 2.72 13.83
CA GLY A 228 -20.28 2.06 13.30
C GLY A 228 -19.76 2.59 11.96
N PHE A 229 -20.19 3.80 11.53
CA PHE A 229 -19.72 4.44 10.29
C PHE A 229 -18.54 5.37 10.51
N ASP A 230 -18.10 5.54 11.74
CA ASP A 230 -17.00 6.44 12.07
C ASP A 230 -15.66 5.84 11.67
N GLU A 231 -14.83 6.65 11.03
CA GLU A 231 -13.42 6.29 10.87
C GLU A 231 -12.71 6.30 12.23
N PRO A 232 -11.71 5.42 12.43
CA PRO A 232 -10.87 5.49 13.61
C PRO A 232 -10.26 6.88 13.73
N ALA A 233 -10.69 7.66 14.69
CA ALA A 233 -10.18 8.99 14.93
C ALA A 233 -9.10 8.96 16.01
N VAL A 234 -8.10 9.82 15.86
CA VAL A 234 -7.09 10.08 16.89
C VAL A 234 -7.53 11.34 17.61
N ILE A 235 -7.77 11.24 18.92
CA ILE A 235 -7.93 12.40 19.78
C ILE A 235 -6.51 12.80 20.19
N LEU A 236 -6.00 13.87 19.58
CA LEU A 236 -4.73 14.43 20.04
C LEU A 236 -5.02 15.26 21.31
N PRO A 237 -4.19 15.14 22.35
CA PRO A 237 -4.27 16.06 23.50
C PRO A 237 -4.14 17.49 22.95
N LEU A 238 -4.99 18.38 23.43
CA LEU A 238 -4.82 19.82 23.19
C LEU A 238 -3.42 20.22 23.66
N ASP A 239 -2.78 21.10 22.88
CA ASP A 239 -1.54 21.75 23.29
C ASP A 239 -1.80 22.39 24.68
N PRO A 240 -0.99 22.11 25.70
CA PRO A 240 -1.17 22.68 27.04
C PRO A 240 -1.28 24.21 27.05
N ASP A 241 -0.69 24.89 26.06
CA ASP A 241 -0.78 26.34 25.90
C ASP A 241 -2.06 26.78 25.17
N ALA A 242 -2.81 25.88 24.50
CA ALA A 242 -4.10 26.16 23.87
C ALA A 242 -5.30 26.02 24.83
N GLU A 243 -5.14 25.32 25.97
CA GLU A 243 -6.22 25.10 26.96
C GLU A 243 -6.77 26.39 27.56
N LYS A 244 -6.03 27.50 27.54
CA LYS A 244 -6.47 28.80 28.10
C LYS A 244 -7.51 29.53 27.22
N ALA A 245 -7.64 29.17 25.94
CA ALA A 245 -8.54 29.84 25.01
C ALA A 245 -9.88 29.10 24.83
N ASP A 246 -9.96 27.82 25.09
CA ASP A 246 -11.13 26.97 24.80
C ASP A 246 -11.97 26.59 26.04
N SER A 247 -11.62 27.04 27.25
CA SER A 247 -12.35 26.68 28.49
C SER A 247 -13.76 27.26 28.56
N GLU A 248 -14.15 28.15 27.64
CA GLU A 248 -15.49 28.74 27.58
C GLU A 248 -16.47 28.01 26.64
N SER A 249 -15.99 27.10 25.76
CA SER A 249 -16.85 26.48 24.72
C SER A 249 -17.27 25.01 24.99
N GLY A 250 -16.76 24.38 26.05
CA GLY A 250 -17.15 23.00 26.42
C GLY A 250 -16.77 21.92 25.38
N GLN A 251 -15.93 22.22 24.39
CA GLN A 251 -15.52 21.27 23.37
C GLN A 251 -14.32 20.43 23.85
N CYS A 252 -14.58 19.19 24.18
CA CYS A 252 -13.56 18.18 24.46
C CYS A 252 -12.80 17.84 23.19
N GLY A 253 -11.54 18.31 23.07
CA GLY A 253 -10.55 17.91 22.08
C GLY A 253 -10.95 18.03 20.59
N LYS A 254 -10.05 18.48 19.74
CA LYS A 254 -10.27 18.44 18.28
C LYS A 254 -10.08 17.01 17.79
N ARG A 255 -11.06 16.51 17.03
CA ARG A 255 -10.99 15.22 16.37
C ARG A 255 -10.12 15.30 15.12
N TYR A 256 -9.26 14.30 14.94
CA TYR A 256 -8.41 14.16 13.77
C TYR A 256 -8.60 12.78 13.16
N VAL A 257 -8.57 12.69 11.84
CA VAL A 257 -8.53 11.44 11.09
C VAL A 257 -7.14 11.25 10.47
N LEU A 258 -6.77 9.99 10.23
CA LEU A 258 -5.48 9.69 9.60
C LEU A 258 -5.63 9.68 8.08
N ARG A 259 -4.86 10.54 7.40
CA ARG A 259 -4.78 10.63 5.93
C ARG A 259 -3.32 10.61 5.48
N THR A 260 -3.07 10.20 4.24
CA THR A 260 -1.77 10.42 3.61
C THR A 260 -1.46 11.90 3.56
N THR A 261 -0.27 12.31 3.98
CA THR A 261 0.16 13.70 3.96
C THR A 261 1.54 13.83 3.32
N ARG A 262 1.70 14.84 2.43
CA ARG A 262 2.98 15.13 1.76
C ARG A 262 4.13 15.36 2.72
N ASN A 263 3.86 15.91 3.90
CA ASN A 263 4.88 16.17 4.90
C ASN A 263 5.48 14.87 5.44
N VAL A 264 4.66 13.85 5.70
CA VAL A 264 5.15 12.53 6.13
C VAL A 264 5.84 11.83 4.97
N VAL A 265 5.32 11.93 3.73
CA VAL A 265 5.98 11.37 2.54
C VAL A 265 7.37 11.95 2.36
N LYS A 266 7.53 13.29 2.43
CA LYS A 266 8.85 13.98 2.34
C LYS A 266 9.86 13.50 3.36
N LEU A 267 9.43 13.09 4.54
CA LEU A 267 10.33 12.57 5.57
C LEU A 267 10.76 11.11 5.31
N LEU A 268 10.08 10.39 4.41
CA LEU A 268 10.42 9.02 4.01
C LEU A 268 11.41 8.99 2.86
N VAL A 269 11.28 9.91 1.90
CA VAL A 269 12.13 10.03 0.70
C VAL A 269 13.53 10.51 1.07
#